data_39ed9b5b54b664471ea9f29450e3de28
#
_entry.id   39ed9b5b54b664471ea9f29450e3de28
#
_cell.length_a   1.000
_cell.length_b   1.000
_cell.length_c   1.000
_cell.angle_alpha   90.00
_cell.angle_beta   90.00
_cell.angle_gamma   90.00
#
_symmetry.space_group_name_H-M   'P 1'
#
loop_
_entity.id
_entity.type
_entity.pdbx_description
1 polymer ?
#
loop_
_entity_poly.entity_id
_entity_poly.type
_entity_poly.pdbx_seq_one_letter_code
_entity_poly.pdbx_strand_id
1 'polypeptide(L)'
;MKHITVTMIFEGSALNRDEKIGGNILSIKKLKKGTKTVSFIGKPAIRHYLFETLHKAFGWKPAEVTPQGEVLQFDITKDDIITSPELDAFGYMYTLGGQASITRKSPVGITKAIGLDPYEGDMAFYANHDLVNR
;
A
#
# COMPACT_ATOMS: atom_id res chain seq x y z
N MET A 1 26.99 9.53 -3.67
CA MET A 1 25.80 8.64 -3.65
C MET A 1 25.05 8.88 -4.95
N LYS A 2 24.67 7.82 -5.67
CA LYS A 2 23.89 7.94 -6.92
C LYS A 2 22.41 7.84 -6.56
N HIS A 3 21.58 8.73 -7.10
CA HIS A 3 20.14 8.73 -6.95
C HIS A 3 19.48 8.46 -8.29
N ILE A 4 18.40 7.73 -8.30
CA ILE A 4 17.56 7.50 -9.46
C ILE A 4 16.17 8.01 -9.11
N THR A 5 15.61 8.85 -9.97
CA THR A 5 14.22 9.28 -9.89
C THR A 5 13.49 8.76 -11.10
N VAL A 6 12.37 8.10 -10.88
CA VAL A 6 11.50 7.57 -11.93
C VAL A 6 10.14 8.22 -11.81
N THR A 7 9.66 8.80 -12.91
CA THR A 7 8.29 9.29 -13.03
C THR A 7 7.54 8.39 -13.99
N MET A 8 6.38 7.91 -13.55
CA MET A 8 5.54 7.02 -14.36
C MET A 8 4.16 7.65 -14.53
N ILE A 9 3.65 7.58 -15.77
CA ILE A 9 2.27 7.88 -16.10
C ILE A 9 1.68 6.60 -16.67
N PHE A 10 0.52 6.20 -16.15
CA PHE A 10 -0.15 4.99 -16.63
C PHE A 10 -1.65 5.25 -16.77
N GLU A 11 -2.26 4.57 -17.70
CA GLU A 11 -3.70 4.52 -17.86
C GLU A 11 -4.26 3.39 -16.99
N GLY A 12 -5.35 3.64 -16.30
CA GLY A 12 -5.97 2.64 -15.46
C GLY A 12 -7.21 3.15 -14.76
N SER A 13 -8.02 2.23 -14.29
CA SER A 13 -9.14 2.54 -13.41
C SER A 13 -8.65 2.79 -12.01
N ALA A 14 -9.39 3.60 -11.22
CA ALA A 14 -9.08 3.86 -9.84
C ALA A 14 -9.25 2.59 -9.01
N LEU A 15 -8.14 2.11 -8.46
CA LEU A 15 -8.06 0.82 -7.80
C LEU A 15 -8.04 0.91 -6.28
N ASN A 16 -7.82 2.10 -5.73
CA ASN A 16 -7.67 2.28 -4.28
C ASN A 16 -9.00 2.65 -3.64
N ARG A 17 -9.61 1.67 -2.98
CA ARG A 17 -10.84 1.88 -2.23
C ARG A 17 -10.57 2.68 -0.97
N ASP A 18 -11.53 3.53 -0.61
CA ASP A 18 -11.58 4.21 0.68
C ASP A 18 -12.29 3.35 1.72
N GLU A 19 -12.29 3.80 2.96
CA GLU A 19 -13.10 3.20 3.99
C GLU A 19 -14.60 3.30 3.63
N LYS A 20 -15.40 2.38 4.15
CA LYS A 20 -16.84 2.37 3.91
C LYS A 20 -17.48 3.66 4.44
N ILE A 21 -18.21 4.34 3.58
CA ILE A 21 -19.00 5.53 3.94
C ILE A 21 -20.38 5.11 4.48
N GLY A 22 -20.40 4.19 5.45
CA GLY A 22 -21.62 3.63 6.00
C GLY A 22 -22.20 2.46 5.17
N GLY A 23 -22.67 1.45 5.85
CA GLY A 23 -23.28 0.25 5.25
C GLY A 23 -22.37 -0.43 4.22
N ASN A 24 -22.90 -0.69 3.03
CA ASN A 24 -22.21 -1.38 1.95
C ASN A 24 -21.65 -0.45 0.86
N ILE A 25 -21.64 0.86 1.09
CA ILE A 25 -21.16 1.83 0.11
C ILE A 25 -19.65 1.87 0.15
N LEU A 26 -19.02 1.46 -0.96
CA LEU A 26 -17.59 1.56 -1.18
C LEU A 26 -17.30 2.81 -1.99
N SER A 27 -16.31 3.57 -1.58
CA SER A 27 -15.85 4.75 -2.30
C SER A 27 -14.42 4.54 -2.81
N ILE A 28 -14.03 5.38 -3.76
CA ILE A 28 -12.65 5.48 -4.24
C ILE A 28 -11.97 6.60 -3.47
N LYS A 29 -10.69 6.43 -3.14
CA LYS A 29 -9.91 7.49 -2.48
C LYS A 29 -9.78 8.70 -3.38
N LYS A 30 -10.16 9.84 -2.83
CA LYS A 30 -10.17 11.13 -3.51
C LYS A 30 -9.43 12.18 -2.68
N LEU A 31 -8.82 13.12 -3.34
CA LEU A 31 -8.22 14.28 -2.70
C LEU A 31 -8.56 15.56 -3.50
N LYS A 32 -8.55 16.69 -2.79
CA LYS A 32 -8.73 17.99 -3.41
C LYS A 32 -7.38 18.53 -3.88
N LYS A 33 -7.31 18.92 -5.15
CA LYS A 33 -6.13 19.55 -5.76
C LYS A 33 -6.54 20.88 -6.38
N GLY A 34 -6.31 21.96 -5.66
CA GLY A 34 -6.86 23.26 -6.03
C GLY A 34 -8.38 23.25 -6.00
N THR A 35 -9.01 23.57 -7.11
CA THR A 35 -10.48 23.57 -7.27
C THR A 35 -11.05 22.21 -7.70
N LYS A 36 -10.21 21.26 -8.09
CA LYS A 36 -10.63 19.97 -8.62
C LYS A 36 -10.53 18.88 -7.56
N THR A 37 -11.43 17.93 -7.59
CA THR A 37 -11.30 16.67 -6.86
C THR A 37 -10.72 15.64 -7.83
N VAL A 38 -9.69 14.91 -7.42
CA VAL A 38 -9.04 13.87 -8.24
C VAL A 38 -8.97 12.57 -7.45
N SER A 39 -8.99 11.44 -8.15
CA SER A 39 -8.73 10.14 -7.53
C SER A 39 -7.24 9.98 -7.22
N PHE A 40 -6.91 9.13 -6.27
CA PHE A 40 -5.50 8.79 -6.00
C PHE A 40 -5.35 7.37 -5.49
N ILE A 41 -4.15 6.83 -5.69
CA ILE A 41 -3.70 5.58 -5.07
C ILE A 41 -2.70 5.95 -3.97
N GLY A 42 -2.96 5.50 -2.76
CA GLY A 42 -2.10 5.78 -1.60
C GLY A 42 -0.76 5.06 -1.67
N LYS A 43 0.27 5.63 -1.04
CA LYS A 43 1.59 5.00 -0.94
C LYS A 43 1.57 3.55 -0.44
N PRO A 44 0.81 3.21 0.61
CA PRO A 44 0.76 1.83 1.09
C PRO A 44 0.24 0.85 0.04
N ALA A 45 -0.76 1.24 -0.75
CA ALA A 45 -1.30 0.40 -1.82
C ALA A 45 -0.27 0.22 -2.95
N ILE A 46 0.40 1.31 -3.37
CA ILE A 46 1.46 1.23 -4.39
C ILE A 46 2.60 0.34 -3.91
N ARG A 47 3.04 0.50 -2.65
CA ARG A 47 4.07 -0.35 -2.05
C ARG A 47 3.65 -1.81 -2.05
N HIS A 48 2.42 -2.11 -1.67
CA HIS A 48 1.89 -3.47 -1.65
C HIS A 48 1.92 -4.09 -3.06
N TYR A 49 1.39 -3.42 -4.06
CA TYR A 49 1.39 -3.93 -5.43
C TYR A 49 2.79 -4.08 -6.02
N LEU A 50 3.69 -3.16 -5.69
CA LEU A 50 5.09 -3.25 -6.08
C LEU A 50 5.74 -4.49 -5.46
N PHE A 51 5.55 -4.71 -4.16
CA PHE A 51 6.08 -5.88 -3.47
C PHE A 51 5.50 -7.19 -4.04
N GLU A 52 4.18 -7.26 -4.26
CA GLU A 52 3.53 -8.39 -4.90
C GLU A 52 4.14 -8.72 -6.27
N THR A 53 4.43 -7.69 -7.06
CA THR A 53 5.08 -7.86 -8.37
C THR A 53 6.49 -8.38 -8.22
N LEU A 54 7.28 -7.81 -7.30
CA LEU A 54 8.65 -8.25 -7.03
C LEU A 54 8.70 -9.68 -6.48
N HIS A 55 7.75 -10.03 -5.62
CA HIS A 55 7.60 -11.39 -5.12
C HIS A 55 7.32 -12.39 -6.25
N LYS A 56 6.33 -12.11 -7.10
CA LYS A 56 5.92 -13.01 -8.19
C LYS A 56 6.95 -13.09 -9.32
N ALA A 57 7.53 -11.96 -9.72
CA ALA A 57 8.42 -11.90 -10.87
C ALA A 57 9.89 -12.19 -10.54
N PHE A 58 10.34 -11.86 -9.33
CA PHE A 58 11.75 -11.92 -8.93
C PHE A 58 12.00 -12.78 -7.69
N GLY A 59 10.98 -13.43 -7.15
CA GLY A 59 11.12 -14.33 -6.00
C GLY A 59 11.46 -13.63 -4.68
N TRP A 60 11.15 -12.35 -4.55
CA TRP A 60 11.31 -11.65 -3.27
C TRP A 60 10.46 -12.32 -2.19
N LYS A 61 11.08 -12.69 -1.09
CA LYS A 61 10.37 -13.30 0.04
C LYS A 61 9.90 -12.21 0.99
N PRO A 62 8.65 -12.30 1.49
CA PRO A 62 8.21 -11.43 2.58
C PRO A 62 9.03 -11.73 3.83
N ALA A 63 9.30 -10.71 4.64
CA ALA A 63 9.89 -10.89 5.95
C ALA A 63 8.94 -11.72 6.83
N GLU A 64 9.48 -12.65 7.60
CA GLU A 64 8.66 -13.43 8.54
C GLU A 64 8.15 -12.52 9.66
N VAL A 65 6.87 -12.62 9.94
CA VAL A 65 6.20 -11.79 10.95
C VAL A 65 5.76 -12.66 12.10
N THR A 66 6.12 -12.25 13.31
CA THR A 66 5.73 -12.93 14.55
C THR A 66 5.01 -11.96 15.48
N PRO A 67 3.99 -12.44 16.22
CA PRO A 67 3.38 -11.66 17.28
C PRO A 67 4.39 -11.43 18.42
N GLN A 68 4.57 -10.18 18.83
CA GLN A 68 5.32 -9.82 20.03
C GLN A 68 4.39 -9.04 20.96
N GLY A 69 3.73 -9.77 21.85
CA GLY A 69 2.63 -9.22 22.65
C GLY A 69 1.45 -8.82 21.76
N GLU A 70 1.02 -7.58 21.86
CA GLU A 70 -0.09 -7.02 21.03
C GLU A 70 0.38 -6.49 19.67
N VAL A 71 1.69 -6.43 19.44
CA VAL A 71 2.25 -5.84 18.21
C VAL A 71 2.73 -6.94 17.27
N LEU A 72 2.32 -6.85 16.00
CA LEU A 72 2.79 -7.70 14.94
C LEU A 72 4.05 -7.07 14.33
N GLN A 73 5.19 -7.75 14.41
CA GLN A 73 6.48 -7.28 13.90
C GLN A 73 7.21 -8.38 13.13
N PHE A 74 8.19 -8.00 12.29
CA PHE A 74 9.05 -9.01 11.68
C PHE A 74 9.94 -9.68 12.74
N ASP A 75 10.35 -10.91 12.46
CA ASP A 75 11.21 -11.67 13.37
C ASP A 75 12.68 -11.25 13.17
N ILE A 76 13.19 -10.40 14.06
CA ILE A 76 14.57 -9.88 14.01
C ILE A 76 15.64 -10.98 14.17
N THR A 77 15.25 -12.18 14.62
CA THR A 77 16.18 -13.32 14.75
C THR A 77 16.33 -14.09 13.45
N LYS A 78 15.40 -13.92 12.52
CA LYS A 78 15.36 -14.64 11.23
C LYS A 78 15.67 -13.74 10.05
N ASP A 79 15.20 -12.50 10.10
CA ASP A 79 15.31 -11.54 8.99
C ASP A 79 16.03 -10.27 9.40
N ASP A 80 16.88 -9.82 8.50
CA ASP A 80 17.58 -8.54 8.57
C ASP A 80 17.62 -7.88 7.18
N ILE A 81 18.35 -6.77 7.06
CA ILE A 81 18.49 -6.05 5.78
C ILE A 81 19.35 -6.79 4.75
N ILE A 82 20.07 -7.83 5.14
CA ILE A 82 20.91 -8.63 4.23
C ILE A 82 20.09 -9.79 3.67
N THR A 83 19.27 -10.40 4.50
CA THR A 83 18.46 -11.58 4.16
C THR A 83 17.12 -11.23 3.54
N SER A 84 16.53 -10.08 3.93
CA SER A 84 15.23 -9.64 3.45
C SER A 84 15.34 -8.39 2.54
N PRO A 85 15.15 -8.55 1.23
CA PRO A 85 15.09 -7.42 0.31
C PRO A 85 13.90 -6.48 0.60
N GLU A 86 12.85 -6.98 1.24
CA GLU A 86 11.73 -6.15 1.68
C GLU A 86 12.15 -5.15 2.75
N LEU A 87 12.83 -5.63 3.80
CA LEU A 87 13.32 -4.78 4.90
C LEU A 87 14.38 -3.78 4.41
N ASP A 88 15.24 -4.22 3.51
CA ASP A 88 16.26 -3.35 2.94
C ASP A 88 15.67 -2.24 2.07
N ALA A 89 14.79 -2.57 1.12
CA ALA A 89 14.24 -1.62 0.17
C ALA A 89 13.20 -0.67 0.78
N PHE A 90 12.31 -1.18 1.62
CA PHE A 90 11.18 -0.41 2.15
C PHE A 90 11.36 0.10 3.57
N GLY A 91 12.43 -0.31 4.24
CA GLY A 91 12.68 0.09 5.61
C GLY A 91 11.67 -0.49 6.61
N TYR A 92 11.91 -0.24 7.88
CA TYR A 92 11.07 -0.75 8.96
C TYR A 92 11.16 0.13 10.21
N MET A 93 10.22 -0.08 11.09
CA MET A 93 10.27 0.33 12.49
C MET A 93 10.03 -0.91 13.36
N TYR A 94 10.97 -1.19 14.25
CA TYR A 94 10.90 -2.30 15.18
C TYR A 94 10.81 -1.75 16.60
N THR A 95 9.77 -2.10 17.32
CA THR A 95 9.52 -1.63 18.68
C THR A 95 10.17 -2.58 19.68
N LEU A 96 11.05 -2.04 20.53
CA LEU A 96 11.76 -2.80 21.55
C LEU A 96 11.01 -2.88 22.90
N GLY A 97 9.87 -2.20 23.03
CA GLY A 97 9.18 -1.99 24.29
C GLY A 97 9.66 -0.72 25.02
N GLY A 98 8.84 -0.23 25.97
CA GLY A 98 9.21 0.94 26.78
C GLY A 98 9.51 2.22 26.00
N GLN A 99 8.83 2.48 24.89
CA GLN A 99 9.03 3.63 23.99
C GLN A 99 10.33 3.60 23.14
N ALA A 100 11.15 2.55 23.22
CA ALA A 100 12.32 2.40 22.37
C ALA A 100 11.96 1.73 21.02
N SER A 101 12.56 2.21 19.95
CA SER A 101 12.39 1.60 18.62
C SER A 101 13.67 1.69 17.80
N ILE A 102 13.87 0.68 16.96
CA ILE A 102 14.90 0.69 15.92
C ILE A 102 14.21 1.02 14.59
N THR A 103 14.73 1.98 13.86
CA THR A 103 14.16 2.39 12.58
C THR A 103 15.18 2.33 11.47
N ARG A 104 14.74 1.84 10.31
CA ARG A 104 15.48 1.97 9.04
C ARG A 104 14.64 2.79 8.08
N LYS A 105 15.22 3.88 7.62
CA LYS A 105 14.59 4.71 6.58
C LYS A 105 14.59 3.95 5.25
N SER A 106 13.46 3.93 4.57
CA SER A 106 13.32 3.33 3.24
C SER A 106 14.24 4.01 2.21
N PRO A 107 15.16 3.29 1.55
CA PRO A 107 15.88 3.81 0.39
C PRO A 107 14.98 4.04 -0.83
N VAL A 108 13.91 3.25 -0.95
CA VAL A 108 12.92 3.38 -2.02
C VAL A 108 11.83 4.35 -1.60
N GLY A 109 11.91 5.58 -2.08
CA GLY A 109 10.89 6.59 -1.88
C GLY A 109 9.72 6.39 -2.84
N ILE A 110 8.50 6.26 -2.32
CA ILE A 110 7.29 6.12 -3.12
C ILE A 110 6.37 7.31 -2.87
N THR A 111 5.86 7.92 -3.94
CA THR A 111 4.80 8.93 -3.86
C THR A 111 3.43 8.28 -4.08
N LYS A 112 2.37 8.98 -3.71
CA LYS A 112 1.03 8.58 -4.16
C LYS A 112 0.89 8.81 -5.67
N ALA A 113 0.14 7.96 -6.36
CA ALA A 113 -0.27 8.20 -7.74
C ALA A 113 -1.55 9.07 -7.70
N ILE A 114 -1.53 10.16 -8.45
CA ILE A 114 -2.61 11.17 -8.43
C ILE A 114 -3.20 11.23 -9.83
N GLY A 115 -4.53 11.14 -9.92
CA GLY A 115 -5.26 11.32 -11.17
C GLY A 115 -4.96 12.68 -11.80
N LEU A 116 -4.79 12.69 -13.11
CA LEU A 116 -4.54 13.91 -13.88
C LEU A 116 -5.84 14.64 -14.20
N ASP A 117 -6.93 13.88 -14.38
CA ASP A 117 -8.25 14.39 -14.68
C ASP A 117 -9.12 14.57 -13.43
N PRO A 118 -10.11 15.46 -13.46
CA PRO A 118 -11.11 15.54 -12.41
C PRO A 118 -11.80 14.17 -12.22
N TYR A 119 -12.12 13.86 -10.98
CA TYR A 119 -12.92 12.68 -10.68
C TYR A 119 -14.37 12.90 -11.10
N GLU A 120 -14.80 12.15 -12.08
CA GLU A 120 -16.18 12.04 -12.55
C GLU A 120 -16.62 10.60 -12.26
N GLY A 121 -17.21 10.39 -11.09
CA GLY A 121 -17.60 9.06 -10.65
C GLY A 121 -19.10 8.87 -10.69
N ASP A 122 -19.49 7.73 -11.20
CA ASP A 122 -20.86 7.22 -11.12
C ASP A 122 -20.94 6.08 -10.11
N MET A 123 -22.13 5.86 -9.54
CA MET A 123 -22.37 4.77 -8.61
C MET A 123 -23.07 3.62 -9.33
N ALA A 124 -22.49 2.43 -9.24
CA ALA A 124 -23.13 1.21 -9.69
C ALA A 124 -23.46 0.32 -8.48
N PHE A 125 -24.66 -0.23 -8.48
CA PHE A 125 -25.09 -1.21 -7.49
C PHE A 125 -24.92 -2.60 -8.07
N TYR A 126 -24.16 -3.44 -7.38
CA TYR A 126 -23.99 -4.85 -7.73
C TYR A 126 -24.55 -5.73 -6.64
N ALA A 127 -25.54 -6.54 -6.96
CA ALA A 127 -26.06 -7.56 -6.06
C ALA A 127 -26.21 -8.88 -6.84
N ASN A 128 -25.90 -9.99 -6.18
CA ASN A 128 -26.17 -11.30 -6.74
C ASN A 128 -27.59 -11.72 -6.33
N HIS A 129 -28.57 -11.35 -7.14
CA HIS A 129 -29.99 -11.66 -6.90
C HIS A 129 -30.28 -13.16 -7.01
N ASP A 130 -29.44 -13.92 -7.71
CA ASP A 130 -29.67 -15.37 -7.88
C ASP A 130 -29.45 -16.17 -6.58
N LEU A 131 -28.69 -15.63 -5.64
CA LEU A 131 -28.51 -16.25 -4.32
C LEU A 131 -29.69 -16.07 -3.38
N VAL A 132 -30.54 -15.08 -3.63
CA VAL A 132 -31.70 -14.80 -2.78
C VAL A 132 -32.87 -15.78 -3.09
N ASN A 133 -32.86 -16.38 -4.28
CA ASN A 133 -33.92 -17.27 -4.78
C ASN A 133 -33.54 -18.75 -4.72
N ARG A 134 -32.49 -19.10 -4.03
CA ARG A 134 -32.05 -20.48 -3.76
C ARG A 134 -32.22 -20.77 -2.29
#